data_605e2e9755d7bc0a79b1bbfa21e1f828
#
_entry.id   605e2e9755d7bc0a79b1bbfa21e1f828
#
_cell.length_a   1.000
_cell.length_b   1.000
_cell.length_c   1.000
_cell.angle_alpha   90.00
_cell.angle_beta   90.00
_cell.angle_gamma   90.00
#
_symmetry.space_group_name_H-M   'P 1'
#
loop_
_entity.id
_entity.type
_entity.pdbx_description
1 polymer ?
#
loop_
_entity_poly.entity_id
_entity_poly.type
_entity_poly.pdbx_seq_one_letter_code
_entity_poly.pdbx_strand_id
1 'polypeptide(L)'
;MRIIVKGRGEGKTTELIKMSVETNTYILVLDRKRQHEVARMARDLGYENMPFPVTIDEHFRAHRSTGMINRRFPIDDADDILHALIGRDIPILAITMTESEDK
;
A
#
# COMPACT_ATOMS: atom_id res chain seq x y z
N MET A 1 -8.82 10.08 4.27
CA MET A 1 -8.37 8.76 3.78
C MET A 1 -9.38 8.22 2.78
N ARG A 2 -8.88 7.74 1.68
CA ARG A 2 -9.73 7.17 0.65
C ARG A 2 -9.64 5.66 0.68
N ILE A 3 -10.76 4.98 0.65
CA ILE A 3 -10.82 3.53 0.69
C ILE A 3 -11.34 3.03 -0.65
N ILE A 4 -10.56 2.17 -1.30
CA ILE A 4 -10.91 1.60 -2.59
C ILE A 4 -11.22 0.12 -2.37
N VAL A 5 -12.47 -0.25 -2.61
CA VAL A 5 -12.92 -1.63 -2.45
C VAL A 5 -13.43 -2.11 -3.80
N LYS A 6 -12.70 -3.05 -4.38
CA LYS A 6 -13.06 -3.62 -5.68
C LYS A 6 -12.74 -5.10 -5.67
N GLY A 7 -13.34 -5.83 -6.57
CA GLY A 7 -13.03 -7.22 -6.72
C GLY A 7 -11.65 -7.44 -7.33
N ARG A 8 -11.21 -8.68 -7.28
CA ARG A 8 -9.91 -9.04 -7.83
C ARG A 8 -9.90 -8.73 -9.33
N GLY A 9 -8.81 -8.11 -9.78
CA GLY A 9 -8.66 -7.78 -11.20
C GLY A 9 -9.41 -6.56 -11.66
N GLU A 10 -9.92 -5.74 -10.74
CA GLU A 10 -10.72 -4.56 -11.11
C GLU A 10 -9.94 -3.24 -11.02
N GLY A 11 -8.64 -3.30 -11.05
CA GLY A 11 -7.84 -2.10 -11.18
C GLY A 11 -7.52 -1.37 -9.90
N LYS A 12 -7.63 -2.01 -8.74
CA LYS A 12 -7.27 -1.38 -7.47
C LYS A 12 -5.84 -0.91 -7.45
N THR A 13 -4.94 -1.78 -7.85
CA THR A 13 -3.51 -1.47 -7.82
C THR A 13 -3.17 -0.40 -8.83
N THR A 14 -3.83 -0.41 -9.99
CA THR A 14 -3.63 0.63 -10.99
C THR A 14 -3.97 2.01 -10.43
N GLU A 15 -5.05 2.10 -9.67
CA GLU A 15 -5.40 3.38 -9.03
C GLU A 15 -4.34 3.83 -8.05
N LEU A 16 -3.81 2.89 -7.25
CA LEU A 16 -2.74 3.23 -6.30
C LEU A 16 -1.48 3.70 -7.00
N ILE A 17 -1.15 3.06 -8.13
CA ILE A 17 0.02 3.46 -8.92
C ILE A 17 -0.14 4.90 -9.39
N LYS A 18 -1.32 5.25 -9.89
CA LYS A 18 -1.57 6.62 -10.32
C LYS A 18 -1.44 7.60 -9.18
N MET A 19 -1.99 7.25 -8.02
CA MET A 19 -1.87 8.10 -6.83
C MET A 19 -0.43 8.28 -6.41
N SER A 20 0.35 7.20 -6.44
CA SER A 20 1.76 7.22 -6.07
C SER A 20 2.54 8.19 -6.94
N VAL A 21 2.30 8.14 -8.25
CA VAL A 21 2.96 9.03 -9.18
C VAL A 21 2.55 10.48 -8.94
N GLU A 22 1.23 10.71 -8.79
CA GLU A 22 0.71 12.07 -8.63
C GLU A 22 1.19 12.75 -7.36
N THR A 23 1.29 11.97 -6.28
CA THR A 23 1.66 12.53 -4.98
C THR A 23 3.13 12.35 -4.65
N ASN A 24 3.86 11.62 -5.50
CA ASN A 24 5.27 11.30 -5.30
C ASN A 24 5.49 10.64 -3.94
N THR A 25 4.65 9.66 -3.62
CA THR A 25 4.76 8.88 -2.39
C THR A 25 4.80 7.41 -2.76
N TYR A 26 5.50 6.62 -1.94
CA TYR A 26 5.58 5.18 -2.22
C TYR A 26 4.30 4.47 -1.83
N ILE A 27 4.08 3.30 -2.43
CA ILE A 27 2.98 2.42 -2.05
C ILE A 27 3.51 1.44 -1.01
N LEU A 28 2.79 1.30 0.11
CA LEU A 28 3.12 0.31 1.12
C LEU A 28 2.56 -1.03 0.69
N VAL A 29 3.40 -2.04 0.65
CA VAL A 29 3.02 -3.38 0.21
C VAL A 29 3.39 -4.41 1.27
N LEU A 30 2.80 -5.60 1.17
CA LEU A 30 2.96 -6.64 2.17
C LEU A 30 4.39 -7.18 2.23
N ASP A 31 4.97 -7.56 1.09
CA ASP A 31 6.24 -8.25 1.07
C ASP A 31 6.99 -7.98 -0.23
N ARG A 32 8.17 -8.60 -0.35
CA ARG A 32 9.04 -8.37 -1.50
C ARG A 32 8.42 -8.87 -2.80
N LYS A 33 7.69 -9.96 -2.74
CA LYS A 33 7.05 -10.47 -3.94
C LYS A 33 6.07 -9.43 -4.49
N ARG A 34 5.24 -8.89 -3.60
CA ARG A 34 4.27 -7.88 -4.02
C ARG A 34 4.95 -6.59 -4.45
N GLN A 35 6.05 -6.24 -3.77
CA GLN A 35 6.84 -5.07 -4.13
C GLN A 35 7.27 -5.12 -5.59
N HIS A 36 7.79 -6.26 -6.01
CA HIS A 36 8.26 -6.40 -7.39
C HIS A 36 7.12 -6.50 -8.38
N GLU A 37 6.00 -7.12 -7.99
CA GLU A 37 4.82 -7.18 -8.84
C GLU A 37 4.29 -5.78 -9.13
N VAL A 38 4.16 -4.96 -8.11
CA VAL A 38 3.62 -3.60 -8.28
C VAL A 38 4.58 -2.75 -9.10
N ALA A 39 5.87 -2.87 -8.83
CA ALA A 39 6.86 -2.12 -9.61
C ALA A 39 6.80 -2.50 -11.09
N ARG A 40 6.65 -3.79 -11.37
CA ARG A 40 6.54 -4.26 -12.77
C ARG A 40 5.26 -3.74 -13.42
N MET A 41 4.15 -3.78 -12.68
CA MET A 41 2.89 -3.25 -13.20
C MET A 41 3.03 -1.78 -13.57
N ALA A 42 3.71 -1.01 -12.73
CA ALA A 42 3.91 0.41 -13.00
C ALA A 42 4.71 0.62 -14.29
N ARG A 43 5.78 -0.17 -14.47
CA ARG A 43 6.57 -0.08 -15.70
C ARG A 43 5.74 -0.44 -16.93
N ASP A 44 4.96 -1.51 -16.81
CA ASP A 44 4.13 -1.96 -17.93
C ASP A 44 3.09 -0.93 -18.31
N LEU A 45 2.66 -0.12 -17.35
CA LEU A 45 1.70 0.96 -17.60
C LEU A 45 2.37 2.25 -18.06
N GLY A 46 3.71 2.28 -18.08
CA GLY A 46 4.43 3.46 -18.52
C GLY A 46 4.81 4.43 -17.42
N TYR A 47 4.63 4.06 -16.17
CA TYR A 47 4.96 4.93 -15.04
C TYR A 47 6.34 4.61 -14.50
N GLU A 48 7.37 5.01 -15.22
CA GLU A 48 8.74 4.70 -14.83
C GLU A 48 9.23 5.55 -13.68
N ASN A 49 8.56 6.65 -13.42
CA ASN A 49 8.96 7.58 -12.36
C ASN A 49 8.24 7.33 -11.03
N MET A 50 7.50 6.24 -10.92
CA MET A 50 6.83 5.94 -9.66
C MET A 50 7.86 5.59 -8.57
N PRO A 51 7.74 6.15 -7.37
CA PRO A 51 8.61 5.73 -6.27
C PRO A 51 8.50 4.22 -6.04
N PHE A 52 9.62 3.59 -5.75
CA PHE A 52 9.62 2.14 -5.57
C PHE A 52 8.76 1.76 -4.36
N PRO A 53 7.91 0.73 -4.49
CA PRO A 53 7.07 0.33 -3.35
C PRO A 53 7.91 -0.09 -2.15
N VAL A 54 7.36 0.08 -0.96
CA VAL A 54 8.06 -0.21 0.30
C VAL A 54 7.29 -1.30 1.03
N THR A 55 8.00 -2.30 1.54
CA THR A 55 7.36 -3.36 2.31
C THR A 55 7.07 -2.87 3.72
N ILE A 56 6.17 -3.57 4.44
CA ILE A 56 5.88 -3.20 5.82
C ILE A 56 7.12 -3.31 6.70
N ASP A 57 7.98 -4.31 6.46
CA ASP A 57 9.23 -4.43 7.20
C ASP A 57 10.15 -3.25 6.97
N GLU A 58 10.31 -2.85 5.71
CA GLU A 58 11.13 -1.69 5.38
C GLU A 58 10.57 -0.42 6.00
N HIS A 59 9.25 -0.29 5.95
CA HIS A 59 8.60 0.87 6.52
C HIS A 59 8.86 0.99 8.03
N PHE A 60 8.70 -0.12 8.75
CA PHE A 60 8.94 -0.11 10.19
C PHE A 60 10.38 0.19 10.53
N ARG A 61 11.33 -0.35 9.78
CA ARG A 61 12.75 -0.08 10.02
C ARG A 61 13.08 1.39 9.78
N ALA A 62 12.57 1.94 8.68
CA ALA A 62 12.82 3.35 8.38
C ALA A 62 12.20 4.25 9.42
N HIS A 63 10.98 3.94 9.85
CA HIS A 63 10.29 4.74 10.85
C HIS A 63 11.08 4.77 12.16
N ARG A 64 11.62 3.62 12.57
CA ARG A 64 12.41 3.56 13.80
C ARG A 64 13.74 4.30 13.66
N SER A 65 14.33 4.24 12.46
CA SER A 65 15.64 4.86 12.24
C SER A 65 15.57 6.37 12.15
N THR A 66 14.56 6.89 11.47
CA THR A 66 14.49 8.30 11.14
C THR A 66 13.54 9.08 12.04
N GLY A 67 12.83 8.39 12.90
CA GLY A 67 11.87 9.00 13.78
C GLY A 67 10.48 9.11 13.21
N MET A 68 10.31 9.45 11.96
CA MET A 68 8.98 9.47 11.42
C MET A 68 8.94 9.82 9.95
N ILE A 69 7.83 9.43 9.35
CA ILE A 69 7.47 9.78 7.99
C ILE A 69 6.15 10.52 8.05
N ASN A 70 6.14 11.77 7.63
CA ASN A 70 4.97 12.63 7.75
C ASN A 70 4.09 12.65 6.52
N ARG A 71 4.38 11.84 5.53
CA ARG A 71 3.63 11.89 4.29
C ARG A 71 2.57 10.83 4.27
N ARG A 72 1.45 11.14 3.65
CA ARG A 72 0.42 10.15 3.40
C ARG A 72 0.85 9.30 2.22
N PHE A 73 0.54 8.03 2.27
CA PHE A 73 0.91 7.11 1.19
C PHE A 73 -0.18 6.06 1.00
N PRO A 74 -0.29 5.51 -0.22
CA PRO A 74 -1.25 4.45 -0.48
C PRO A 74 -0.83 3.13 0.15
N ILE A 75 -1.80 2.31 0.51
CA ILE A 75 -1.56 0.97 1.05
C ILE A 75 -2.25 -0.04 0.14
N ASP A 76 -1.49 -1.00 -0.36
CA ASP A 76 -1.99 -2.03 -1.24
C ASP A 76 -2.45 -3.24 -0.42
N ASP A 77 -3.68 -3.70 -0.67
CA ASP A 77 -4.25 -4.89 -0.03
C ASP A 77 -4.13 -4.83 1.50
N ALA A 78 -4.77 -3.82 2.08
CA ALA A 78 -4.72 -3.61 3.53
C ALA A 78 -5.20 -4.82 4.31
N ASP A 79 -6.15 -5.58 3.78
CA ASP A 79 -6.63 -6.79 4.44
C ASP A 79 -5.55 -7.86 4.54
N ASP A 80 -4.74 -8.05 3.50
CA ASP A 80 -3.63 -9.00 3.55
C ASP A 80 -2.58 -8.57 4.57
N ILE A 81 -2.31 -7.27 4.63
CA ILE A 81 -1.36 -6.73 5.61
C ILE A 81 -1.89 -6.96 7.03
N LEU A 82 -3.17 -6.71 7.23
CA LEU A 82 -3.77 -6.92 8.54
C LEU A 82 -3.68 -8.39 8.97
N HIS A 83 -3.97 -9.32 8.06
CA HIS A 83 -3.83 -10.74 8.33
C HIS A 83 -2.39 -11.12 8.67
N ALA A 84 -1.43 -10.52 7.98
CA ALA A 84 -0.02 -10.82 8.25
C ALA A 84 0.38 -10.36 9.65
N LEU A 85 -0.20 -9.27 10.13
CA LEU A 85 0.14 -8.72 11.43
C LEU A 85 -0.49 -9.48 12.58
N ILE A 86 -1.71 -10.00 12.40
CA ILE A 86 -2.39 -10.69 13.50
C ILE A 86 -2.37 -12.21 13.37
N GLY A 87 -1.97 -12.74 12.21
CA GLY A 87 -1.92 -14.18 11.99
C GLY A 87 -2.82 -14.58 10.83
N ARG A 88 -2.26 -15.27 9.85
CA ARG A 88 -2.99 -15.60 8.63
C ARG A 88 -4.12 -16.60 8.87
N ASP A 89 -3.98 -17.43 9.91
CA ASP A 89 -4.98 -18.45 10.20
C ASP A 89 -6.11 -17.96 11.08
N ILE A 90 -6.06 -16.69 11.47
CA ILE A 90 -7.08 -16.13 12.34
C ILE A 90 -8.12 -15.42 11.49
N PRO A 91 -9.37 -15.91 11.46
CA PRO A 91 -10.39 -15.27 10.66
C PRO A 91 -10.81 -13.94 11.27
N ILE A 92 -11.08 -12.99 10.40
CA ILE A 92 -11.55 -11.67 10.80
C ILE A 92 -13.02 -11.60 10.47
N LEU A 93 -13.86 -11.39 11.50
CA LEU A 93 -15.29 -11.30 11.30
C LEU A 93 -15.68 -9.98 10.66
N ALA A 94 -15.12 -8.88 11.17
CA ALA A 94 -15.48 -7.56 10.67
C ALA A 94 -14.44 -6.54 11.11
N ILE A 95 -14.36 -5.46 10.36
CA ILE A 95 -13.51 -4.32 10.73
C ILE A 95 -14.31 -3.05 10.54
N THR A 96 -13.93 -2.02 11.26
CA THR A 96 -14.47 -0.69 11.02
C THR A 96 -13.33 0.26 10.75
N MET A 97 -13.64 1.33 10.03
CA MET A 97 -12.68 2.38 9.75
C MET A 97 -13.39 3.71 9.89
N THR A 98 -12.66 4.69 10.38
CA THR A 98 -13.20 6.04 10.49
C THR A 98 -12.76 6.85 9.29
N GLU A 99 -13.72 7.41 8.59
CA GLU A 99 -13.39 8.26 7.46
C GLU A 99 -12.89 9.59 7.99
N SER A 100 -11.68 9.95 7.57
CA SER A 100 -11.06 11.18 8.02
C SER A 100 -11.48 12.34 7.13
N GLU A 101 -11.70 13.50 7.74
CA GLU A 101 -11.96 14.71 6.98
C GLU A 101 -10.69 15.42 6.56
N ASP A 102 -9.56 14.93 6.96
CA ASP A 102 -8.28 15.49 6.54
C ASP A 102 -8.06 15.26 5.06
N LYS A 103 -7.37 16.18 4.45
CA LYS A 103 -7.10 16.10 3.02
C LYS A 103 -5.72 15.58 2.72
#